data_e62cb6df46ec8d9e3a407bd70d126905
#
_entry.id   e62cb6df46ec8d9e3a407bd70d126905
#
_cell.length_a   1.000
_cell.length_b   1.000
_cell.length_c   1.000
_cell.angle_alpha   90.00
_cell.angle_beta   90.00
_cell.angle_gamma   90.00
#
_symmetry.space_group_name_H-M   'P 1'
#
loop_
_entity.id
_entity.type
_entity.pdbx_description
1 polymer ?
#
loop_
_entity_poly.entity_id
_entity_poly.type
_entity_poly.pdbx_seq_one_letter_code
_entity_poly.pdbx_strand_id
1 'polypeptide(L)'
;AEFDYALTSAGVLEPAFHSIISAGENNFCIHYDSYMGQAKDGDMILNDVGAQWDGECNDVSRGWPCNGKYSKEQRMLYECALNTSNYMFSIIKPGMLMDDVDKTARRYCCEQLKKIGLLSSYDEIGKYMWHGGAHHVGYDVHDVVDALGKPIAPNMVFCVDIGIYAEELGIGFRVEDN
;
A
#
# COMPACT_ATOMS: atom_id res chain seq x y z
N ALA A 1 16.32 2.69 -10.67
CA ALA A 1 17.41 2.02 -11.40
C ALA A 1 17.20 0.50 -11.46
N GLU A 2 17.22 -0.23 -10.31
CA GLU A 2 17.06 -1.72 -10.32
C GLU A 2 15.67 -2.15 -10.84
N PHE A 3 14.61 -1.46 -10.45
CA PHE A 3 13.27 -1.71 -10.94
C PHE A 3 13.19 -1.49 -12.45
N ASP A 4 13.66 -0.35 -12.95
CA ASP A 4 13.66 -0.03 -14.39
C ASP A 4 14.49 -1.03 -15.18
N TYR A 5 15.63 -1.46 -14.62
CA TYR A 5 16.45 -2.50 -15.22
C TYR A 5 15.70 -3.84 -15.30
N ALA A 6 15.00 -4.21 -14.23
CA ALA A 6 14.20 -5.44 -14.20
C ALA A 6 13.06 -5.39 -15.23
N LEU A 7 12.32 -4.29 -15.31
CA LEU A 7 11.26 -4.08 -16.31
C LEU A 7 11.81 -4.21 -17.73
N THR A 8 12.85 -3.43 -18.04
CA THR A 8 13.45 -3.41 -19.39
C THR A 8 14.01 -4.78 -19.77
N SER A 9 14.66 -5.48 -18.84
CA SER A 9 15.19 -6.84 -19.07
C SER A 9 14.09 -7.87 -19.31
N ALA A 10 12.89 -7.65 -18.78
CA ALA A 10 11.70 -8.46 -19.03
C ALA A 10 10.94 -8.06 -20.30
N GLY A 11 11.39 -7.03 -21.02
CA GLY A 11 10.74 -6.51 -22.20
C GLY A 11 9.59 -5.53 -21.92
N VAL A 12 9.43 -5.10 -20.69
CA VAL A 12 8.48 -4.07 -20.28
C VAL A 12 9.16 -2.71 -20.43
N LEU A 13 8.64 -1.86 -21.30
CA LEU A 13 9.31 -0.60 -21.66
C LEU A 13 8.85 0.59 -20.80
N GLU A 14 7.68 0.48 -20.20
CA GLU A 14 7.07 1.56 -19.44
C GLU A 14 6.63 1.10 -18.06
N PRO A 15 6.92 1.88 -16.99
CA PRO A 15 6.28 1.68 -15.71
C PRO A 15 4.80 2.11 -15.77
N ALA A 16 3.96 1.54 -14.90
CA ALA A 16 2.55 1.90 -14.79
C ALA A 16 2.37 3.35 -14.32
N PHE A 17 3.30 3.83 -13.51
CA PHE A 17 3.31 5.18 -12.96
C PHE A 17 4.74 5.58 -12.57
N HIS A 18 4.90 6.83 -12.19
CA HIS A 18 6.17 7.33 -11.67
C HIS A 18 6.47 6.67 -10.32
N SER A 19 7.53 5.85 -10.27
CA SER A 19 7.88 5.07 -9.08
C SER A 19 8.02 5.94 -7.83
N ILE A 20 7.41 5.54 -6.74
CA ILE A 20 7.51 6.22 -5.45
C ILE A 20 8.56 5.47 -4.62
N ILE A 21 9.69 6.12 -4.37
CA ILE A 21 10.78 5.56 -3.56
C ILE A 21 11.19 6.60 -2.54
N SER A 22 10.85 6.35 -1.30
CA SER A 22 11.07 7.27 -0.19
C SER A 22 11.68 6.58 1.03
N ALA A 23 12.16 7.36 1.98
CA ALA A 23 12.75 6.88 3.23
C ALA A 23 12.48 7.83 4.38
N GLY A 24 12.28 7.30 5.58
CA GLY A 24 12.11 8.06 6.81
C GLY A 24 10.95 9.04 6.72
N GLU A 25 11.19 10.31 7.00
CA GLU A 25 10.15 11.36 6.99
C GLU A 25 9.50 11.57 5.61
N ASN A 26 10.19 11.27 4.52
CA ASN A 26 9.63 11.39 3.18
C ASN A 26 8.49 10.39 2.93
N ASN A 27 8.38 9.32 3.71
CA ASN A 27 7.29 8.36 3.61
C ASN A 27 5.92 8.95 4.00
N PHE A 28 5.90 10.12 4.66
CA PHE A 28 4.67 10.85 4.98
C PHE A 28 4.17 11.74 3.82
N CYS A 29 4.89 11.78 2.71
CA CYS A 29 4.39 12.25 1.44
C CYS A 29 3.95 11.03 0.62
N ILE A 30 2.65 10.74 0.57
CA ILE A 30 2.09 9.48 0.00
C ILE A 30 2.58 9.22 -1.43
N HIS A 31 2.66 10.27 -2.27
CA HIS A 31 3.17 10.23 -3.63
C HIS A 31 4.49 11.02 -3.73
N TYR A 32 5.50 10.58 -2.99
CA TYR A 32 6.81 11.22 -2.99
C TYR A 32 7.53 11.01 -4.32
N ASP A 33 7.82 12.09 -5.04
CA ASP A 33 8.38 12.07 -6.40
C ASP A 33 9.73 12.79 -6.56
N SER A 34 10.24 13.37 -5.48
CA SER A 34 11.40 14.27 -5.57
C SER A 34 12.75 13.57 -5.61
N TYR A 35 12.84 12.33 -5.16
CA TYR A 35 14.08 11.54 -5.02
C TYR A 35 15.23 12.28 -4.32
N MET A 36 14.88 13.17 -3.41
CA MET A 36 15.82 13.99 -2.66
C MET A 36 16.07 13.39 -1.28
N GLY A 37 17.30 13.56 -0.81
CA GLY A 37 17.69 13.09 0.50
C GLY A 37 18.42 11.74 0.46
N GLN A 38 18.70 11.26 1.67
CA GLN A 38 19.45 10.02 1.88
C GLN A 38 18.82 9.27 3.06
N ALA A 39 18.54 7.98 2.88
CA ALA A 39 18.10 7.12 3.96
C ALA A 39 19.14 7.04 5.07
N LYS A 40 18.71 7.16 6.31
CA LYS A 40 19.54 6.99 7.49
C LYS A 40 19.41 5.57 8.03
N ASP A 41 20.37 5.13 8.82
CA ASP A 41 20.33 3.82 9.46
C ASP A 41 19.02 3.64 10.27
N GLY A 42 18.28 2.60 9.96
CA GLY A 42 16.99 2.31 10.59
C GLY A 42 15.76 2.99 9.99
N ASP A 43 15.90 3.90 9.02
CA ASP A 43 14.75 4.47 8.32
C ASP A 43 13.95 3.36 7.60
N MET A 44 12.63 3.46 7.63
CA MET A 44 11.80 2.66 6.73
C MET A 44 11.95 3.18 5.31
N ILE A 45 12.21 2.28 4.38
CA ILE A 45 12.05 2.52 2.94
C ILE A 45 10.60 2.23 2.59
N LEU A 46 9.99 3.07 1.78
CA LEU A 46 8.75 2.81 1.07
C LEU A 46 9.08 2.74 -0.41
N ASN A 47 8.73 1.63 -1.04
CA ASN A 47 8.89 1.40 -2.45
C ASN A 47 7.53 1.02 -3.03
N ASP A 48 7.05 1.82 -3.95
CA ASP A 48 5.77 1.67 -4.60
C ASP A 48 5.99 1.80 -6.10
N VAL A 49 5.74 0.72 -6.81
CA VAL A 49 6.12 0.53 -8.21
C VAL A 49 5.10 -0.31 -8.96
N GLY A 50 4.95 -0.04 -10.23
CA GLY A 50 4.08 -0.79 -11.11
C GLY A 50 4.64 -0.93 -12.51
N ALA A 51 4.37 -2.05 -13.15
CA ALA A 51 4.64 -2.30 -14.56
C ALA A 51 3.40 -2.02 -15.39
N GLN A 52 3.57 -1.54 -16.62
CA GLN A 52 2.52 -1.54 -17.63
C GLN A 52 2.87 -2.56 -18.72
N TRP A 53 1.99 -3.54 -18.89
CA TRP A 53 2.17 -4.57 -19.88
C TRP A 53 0.92 -4.71 -20.77
N ASP A 54 1.10 -4.54 -22.07
CA ASP A 54 0.02 -4.60 -23.08
C ASP A 54 -1.17 -3.68 -22.75
N GLY A 55 -0.88 -2.52 -22.15
CA GLY A 55 -1.86 -1.53 -21.71
C GLY A 55 -2.40 -1.73 -20.29
N GLU A 56 -2.15 -2.85 -19.64
CA GLU A 56 -2.59 -3.12 -18.28
C GLU A 56 -1.52 -2.71 -17.27
N CYS A 57 -1.94 -1.98 -16.25
CA CYS A 57 -1.10 -1.59 -15.12
C CYS A 57 -1.14 -2.62 -13.99
N ASN A 58 -0.11 -2.63 -13.17
CA ASN A 58 -0.17 -3.20 -11.82
C ASN A 58 0.38 -2.22 -10.79
N ASP A 59 0.12 -2.49 -9.54
CA ASP A 59 0.50 -1.64 -8.42
C ASP A 59 0.97 -2.49 -7.23
N VAL A 60 2.19 -2.23 -6.74
CA VAL A 60 2.79 -3.01 -5.66
C VAL A 60 3.60 -2.11 -4.74
N SER A 61 3.20 -2.07 -3.47
CA SER A 61 3.98 -1.38 -2.44
C SER A 61 4.60 -2.34 -1.44
N ARG A 62 5.83 -2.03 -1.04
CA ARG A 62 6.53 -2.71 0.06
C ARG A 62 7.29 -1.72 0.94
N GLY A 63 7.39 -2.08 2.23
CA GLY A 63 8.18 -1.34 3.20
C GLY A 63 9.21 -2.23 3.89
N TRP A 64 10.42 -1.72 4.08
CA TRP A 64 11.48 -2.41 4.85
C TRP A 64 12.47 -1.41 5.44
N PRO A 65 13.14 -1.73 6.57
CA PRO A 65 14.18 -0.86 7.09
C PRO A 65 15.43 -0.89 6.20
N CYS A 66 16.05 0.27 5.94
CA CYS A 66 17.20 0.40 5.05
C CYS A 66 18.42 -0.43 5.48
N ASN A 67 18.53 -0.75 6.77
CA ASN A 67 19.60 -1.60 7.33
C ASN A 67 19.23 -3.11 7.35
N GLY A 68 18.04 -3.49 6.84
CA GLY A 68 17.55 -4.86 6.81
C GLY A 68 17.10 -5.45 8.15
N LYS A 69 16.98 -4.61 9.20
CA LYS A 69 16.58 -5.05 10.55
C LYS A 69 15.43 -4.22 11.07
N TYR A 70 14.25 -4.81 11.17
CA TYR A 70 13.10 -4.14 11.78
C TYR A 70 13.36 -3.83 13.26
N SER A 71 13.08 -2.60 13.70
CA SER A 71 12.86 -2.33 15.11
C SER A 71 11.63 -3.08 15.61
N LYS A 72 11.41 -3.10 16.91
CA LYS A 72 10.22 -3.72 17.49
C LYS A 72 8.95 -3.02 16.99
N GLU A 73 8.96 -1.71 16.98
CA GLU A 73 7.84 -0.85 16.55
C GLU A 73 7.57 -1.00 15.05
N GLN A 74 8.61 -0.95 14.22
CA GLN A 74 8.51 -1.16 12.78
C GLN A 74 7.88 -2.52 12.46
N ARG A 75 8.37 -3.58 13.12
CA ARG A 75 7.85 -4.93 12.93
C ARG A 75 6.39 -5.05 13.33
N MET A 76 6.02 -4.51 14.50
CA MET A 76 4.63 -4.56 14.98
C MET A 76 3.69 -3.86 14.01
N LEU A 77 4.05 -2.68 13.51
CA LEU A 77 3.24 -1.95 12.54
C LEU A 77 3.17 -2.68 11.19
N TYR A 78 4.31 -3.18 10.71
CA TYR A 78 4.36 -3.94 9.44
C TYR A 78 3.50 -5.20 9.50
N GLU A 79 3.53 -5.93 10.61
CA GLU A 79 2.68 -7.10 10.84
C GLU A 79 1.19 -6.72 10.87
N CYS A 80 0.81 -5.54 11.38
CA CYS A 80 -0.57 -5.05 11.31
C CYS A 80 -1.04 -4.86 9.87
N ALA A 81 -0.23 -4.21 9.02
CA ALA A 81 -0.55 -4.01 7.60
C ALA A 81 -0.58 -5.35 6.85
N LEU A 82 0.42 -6.19 7.02
CA LEU A 82 0.52 -7.50 6.36
C LEU A 82 -0.65 -8.42 6.74
N ASN A 83 -1.00 -8.47 8.03
CA ASN A 83 -2.15 -9.25 8.49
C ASN A 83 -3.46 -8.71 7.91
N THR A 84 -3.58 -7.40 7.76
CA THR A 84 -4.76 -6.79 7.14
C THR A 84 -4.84 -7.15 5.66
N SER A 85 -3.75 -7.00 4.91
CA SER A 85 -3.68 -7.39 3.50
C SER A 85 -4.03 -8.87 3.30
N ASN A 86 -3.37 -9.77 4.05
CA ASN A 86 -3.65 -11.22 4.00
C ASN A 86 -5.10 -11.55 4.33
N TYR A 87 -5.69 -10.88 5.33
CA TYR A 87 -7.09 -11.07 5.67
C TYR A 87 -7.99 -10.65 4.50
N MET A 88 -7.73 -9.48 3.90
CA MET A 88 -8.53 -9.00 2.77
C MET A 88 -8.48 -9.97 1.59
N PHE A 89 -7.29 -10.44 1.19
CA PHE A 89 -7.17 -11.44 0.12
C PHE A 89 -7.90 -12.75 0.45
N SER A 90 -8.05 -13.09 1.72
CA SER A 90 -8.78 -14.31 2.12
C SER A 90 -10.29 -14.21 2.00
N ILE A 91 -10.86 -12.98 2.03
CA ILE A 91 -12.32 -12.77 2.09
C ILE A 91 -12.92 -12.15 0.83
N ILE A 92 -12.11 -11.44 0.03
CA ILE A 92 -12.61 -10.77 -1.17
C ILE A 92 -13.11 -11.79 -2.18
N LYS A 93 -14.30 -11.52 -2.71
CA LYS A 93 -14.96 -12.39 -3.70
C LYS A 93 -15.97 -11.60 -4.52
N PRO A 94 -16.35 -12.08 -5.70
CA PRO A 94 -17.45 -11.49 -6.48
C PRO A 94 -18.73 -11.32 -5.66
N GLY A 95 -19.40 -10.21 -5.87
CA GLY A 95 -20.60 -9.80 -5.15
C GLY A 95 -20.38 -8.84 -3.98
N MET A 96 -19.15 -8.66 -3.51
CA MET A 96 -18.82 -7.60 -2.54
C MET A 96 -18.80 -6.23 -3.22
N LEU A 97 -19.16 -5.17 -2.49
CA LEU A 97 -19.00 -3.81 -2.97
C LEU A 97 -17.57 -3.31 -2.65
N MET A 98 -16.96 -2.53 -3.55
CA MET A 98 -15.63 -1.94 -3.28
C MET A 98 -15.62 -1.08 -2.03
N ASP A 99 -16.68 -0.31 -1.77
CA ASP A 99 -16.83 0.46 -0.53
C ASP A 99 -16.79 -0.42 0.72
N ASP A 100 -17.31 -1.64 0.64
CA ASP A 100 -17.28 -2.58 1.76
C ASP A 100 -15.90 -3.22 1.91
N VAL A 101 -15.14 -3.36 0.82
CA VAL A 101 -13.72 -3.78 0.85
C VAL A 101 -12.91 -2.76 1.64
N ASP A 102 -12.99 -1.48 1.28
CA ASP A 102 -12.27 -0.41 1.99
C ASP A 102 -12.65 -0.34 3.47
N LYS A 103 -13.95 -0.30 3.77
CA LYS A 103 -14.44 -0.26 5.17
C LYS A 103 -13.99 -1.46 5.97
N THR A 104 -13.94 -2.64 5.36
CA THR A 104 -13.51 -3.88 6.02
C THR A 104 -12.01 -3.86 6.30
N ALA A 105 -11.20 -3.41 5.33
CA ALA A 105 -9.76 -3.23 5.50
C ALA A 105 -9.46 -2.28 6.68
N ARG A 106 -10.10 -1.11 6.70
CA ARG A 106 -9.95 -0.13 7.78
C ARG A 106 -10.35 -0.67 9.14
N ARG A 107 -11.48 -1.40 9.22
CA ARG A 107 -11.93 -2.01 10.48
C ARG A 107 -10.95 -3.06 10.98
N TYR A 108 -10.50 -3.95 10.10
CA TYR A 108 -9.56 -4.99 10.48
C TYR A 108 -8.20 -4.41 10.88
N CYS A 109 -7.68 -3.43 10.14
CA CYS A 109 -6.44 -2.73 10.49
C CYS A 109 -6.57 -2.03 11.85
N CYS A 110 -7.70 -1.37 12.12
CA CYS A 110 -7.98 -0.78 13.43
C CYS A 110 -7.88 -1.81 14.55
N GLU A 111 -8.46 -3.00 14.38
CA GLU A 111 -8.36 -4.07 15.40
C GLU A 111 -6.91 -4.57 15.58
N GLN A 112 -6.10 -4.60 14.52
CA GLN A 112 -4.67 -4.91 14.67
C GLN A 112 -3.93 -3.81 15.45
N LEU A 113 -4.16 -2.54 15.11
CA LEU A 113 -3.55 -1.39 15.80
C LEU A 113 -3.99 -1.28 17.26
N LYS A 114 -5.24 -1.62 17.58
CA LYS A 114 -5.73 -1.73 18.96
C LYS A 114 -5.00 -2.79 19.76
N LYS A 115 -4.73 -3.96 19.19
CA LYS A 115 -3.99 -5.04 19.87
C LYS A 115 -2.58 -4.64 20.30
N ILE A 116 -1.96 -3.73 19.57
CA ILE A 116 -0.63 -3.18 19.92
C ILE A 116 -0.69 -1.89 20.73
N GLY A 117 -1.89 -1.43 21.09
CA GLY A 117 -2.09 -0.29 21.98
C GLY A 117 -1.98 1.09 21.34
N LEU A 118 -2.02 1.20 20.02
CA LEU A 118 -1.94 2.48 19.31
C LEU A 118 -3.29 3.18 19.16
N LEU A 119 -4.39 2.42 19.10
CA LEU A 119 -5.74 2.94 18.99
C LEU A 119 -6.61 2.41 20.14
N SER A 120 -7.61 3.20 20.53
CA SER A 120 -8.67 2.79 21.46
C SER A 120 -10.02 2.60 20.76
N SER A 121 -10.27 3.37 19.70
CA SER A 121 -11.53 3.31 18.95
C SER A 121 -11.31 3.38 17.42
N TYR A 122 -12.35 3.04 16.67
CA TYR A 122 -12.32 3.13 15.21
C TYR A 122 -12.26 4.58 14.70
N ASP A 123 -12.78 5.53 15.46
CA ASP A 123 -12.79 6.94 15.07
C ASP A 123 -11.37 7.52 14.94
N GLU A 124 -10.39 6.85 15.55
CA GLU A 124 -8.98 7.25 15.50
C GLU A 124 -8.23 6.67 14.28
N ILE A 125 -8.85 5.79 13.47
CA ILE A 125 -8.14 5.08 12.39
C ILE A 125 -7.51 6.02 11.36
N GLY A 126 -8.14 7.17 11.10
CA GLY A 126 -7.63 8.20 10.21
C GLY A 126 -6.29 8.80 10.62
N LYS A 127 -5.87 8.62 11.89
CA LYS A 127 -4.55 9.02 12.35
C LYS A 127 -3.44 8.21 11.67
N TYR A 128 -3.71 6.95 11.33
CA TYR A 128 -2.72 6.02 10.80
C TYR A 128 -2.98 5.56 9.38
N MET A 129 -4.24 5.45 8.95
CA MET A 129 -4.61 5.12 7.58
C MET A 129 -5.11 6.38 6.85
N TRP A 130 -4.24 6.97 6.03
CA TRP A 130 -4.50 8.27 5.41
C TRP A 130 -5.23 8.19 4.07
N HIS A 131 -5.24 7.03 3.43
CA HIS A 131 -5.90 6.77 2.15
C HIS A 131 -6.81 5.55 2.23
N GLY A 132 -7.51 5.26 1.14
CA GLY A 132 -8.32 4.05 1.00
C GLY A 132 -7.49 2.77 1.04
N GLY A 133 -8.10 1.66 1.43
CA GLY A 133 -7.43 0.36 1.51
C GLY A 133 -7.56 -0.49 0.24
N ALA A 134 -8.13 0.06 -0.85
CA ALA A 134 -8.25 -0.60 -2.14
C ALA A 134 -8.67 0.38 -3.23
N HIS A 135 -8.21 0.17 -4.46
CA HIS A 135 -8.65 0.89 -5.66
C HIS A 135 -8.58 0.00 -6.90
N HIS A 136 -9.33 0.34 -7.94
CA HIS A 136 -9.25 -0.35 -9.22
C HIS A 136 -7.95 -0.03 -9.95
N VAL A 137 -7.45 -1.02 -10.67
CA VAL A 137 -6.28 -0.97 -11.54
C VAL A 137 -6.69 -1.50 -12.91
N GLY A 138 -6.24 -0.88 -13.98
CA GLY A 138 -6.54 -1.26 -15.35
C GLY A 138 -5.58 -0.59 -16.32
N TYR A 139 -6.08 0.17 -17.29
CA TYR A 139 -5.26 0.97 -18.20
C TYR A 139 -4.53 2.11 -17.48
N ASP A 140 -5.12 2.61 -16.41
CA ASP A 140 -4.49 3.53 -15.47
C ASP A 140 -4.34 2.85 -14.11
N VAL A 141 -3.30 3.21 -13.36
CA VAL A 141 -3.07 2.66 -12.01
C VAL A 141 -4.21 3.01 -11.06
N HIS A 142 -4.80 4.19 -11.18
CA HIS A 142 -6.07 4.58 -10.57
C HIS A 142 -7.14 4.66 -11.66
N ASP A 143 -7.60 3.50 -12.10
CA ASP A 143 -8.44 3.41 -13.28
C ASP A 143 -9.84 4.03 -13.08
N VAL A 144 -10.34 4.64 -14.14
CA VAL A 144 -11.68 5.24 -14.16
C VAL A 144 -12.71 4.14 -14.38
N VAL A 145 -13.34 3.72 -13.30
CA VAL A 145 -14.38 2.69 -13.34
C VAL A 145 -15.71 3.24 -12.84
N ASP A 146 -16.79 2.86 -13.49
CA ASP A 146 -18.13 3.04 -12.98
C ASP A 146 -18.46 1.91 -11.99
N ALA A 147 -17.73 1.87 -10.88
CA ALA A 147 -17.86 0.84 -9.84
C ALA A 147 -18.67 1.30 -8.62
N LEU A 148 -19.03 2.57 -8.54
CA LEU A 148 -19.73 3.12 -7.40
C LEU A 148 -21.07 2.41 -7.19
N GLY A 149 -21.21 1.77 -6.02
CA GLY A 149 -22.40 0.99 -5.68
C GLY A 149 -22.60 -0.30 -6.47
N LYS A 150 -21.64 -0.71 -7.31
CA LYS A 150 -21.69 -1.97 -8.06
C LYS A 150 -20.88 -3.07 -7.36
N PRO A 151 -21.32 -4.32 -7.45
CA PRO A 151 -20.57 -5.43 -6.89
C PRO A 151 -19.35 -5.76 -7.74
N ILE A 152 -18.30 -6.23 -7.07
CA ILE A 152 -17.13 -6.84 -7.72
C ILE A 152 -17.62 -8.01 -8.59
N ALA A 153 -17.22 -8.01 -9.84
CA ALA A 153 -17.49 -9.06 -10.80
C ALA A 153 -16.22 -9.90 -11.07
N PRO A 154 -16.37 -11.12 -11.59
CA PRO A 154 -15.22 -11.88 -12.09
C PRO A 154 -14.43 -11.08 -13.14
N ASN A 155 -13.10 -11.21 -13.14
CA ASN A 155 -12.16 -10.52 -14.03
C ASN A 155 -11.99 -9.01 -13.78
N MET A 156 -12.48 -8.47 -12.67
CA MET A 156 -12.08 -7.14 -12.21
C MET A 156 -10.70 -7.22 -11.58
N VAL A 157 -9.86 -6.23 -11.87
CA VAL A 157 -8.54 -6.06 -11.26
C VAL A 157 -8.59 -4.86 -10.33
N PHE A 158 -8.05 -5.01 -9.15
CA PHE A 158 -7.89 -3.95 -8.16
C PHE A 158 -6.79 -4.33 -7.17
N CYS A 159 -6.25 -3.36 -6.48
CA CYS A 159 -5.28 -3.59 -5.42
C CYS A 159 -5.93 -3.59 -4.03
N VAL A 160 -5.27 -4.24 -3.10
CA VAL A 160 -5.43 -4.05 -1.66
C VAL A 160 -4.22 -3.31 -1.15
N ASP A 161 -4.41 -2.06 -0.79
CA ASP A 161 -3.36 -1.10 -0.44
C ASP A 161 -3.49 -0.70 1.03
N ILE A 162 -2.64 -1.26 1.88
CA ILE A 162 -2.66 -1.02 3.32
C ILE A 162 -1.49 -0.14 3.73
N GLY A 163 -1.74 1.17 3.78
CA GLY A 163 -0.78 2.16 4.29
C GLY A 163 -0.95 2.38 5.79
N ILE A 164 0.17 2.39 6.53
CA ILE A 164 0.24 2.80 7.94
C ILE A 164 1.29 3.91 8.07
N TYR A 165 0.86 5.04 8.60
CA TYR A 165 1.65 6.26 8.77
C TYR A 165 1.60 6.71 10.23
N ALA A 166 2.60 6.34 11.01
CA ALA A 166 2.74 6.70 12.44
C ALA A 166 3.79 7.81 12.58
N GLU A 167 3.38 9.07 12.37
CA GLU A 167 4.27 10.24 12.39
C GLU A 167 5.01 10.36 13.72
N GLU A 168 4.33 10.11 14.83
CA GLU A 168 4.92 10.17 16.17
C GLU A 168 6.03 9.14 16.40
N LEU A 169 6.09 8.10 15.57
CA LEU A 169 7.14 7.07 15.63
C LEU A 169 8.14 7.23 14.48
N GLY A 170 7.91 8.16 13.54
CA GLY A 170 8.72 8.30 12.33
C GLY A 170 8.64 7.09 11.39
N ILE A 171 7.52 6.36 11.41
CA ILE A 171 7.34 5.10 10.66
C ILE A 171 6.15 5.24 9.71
N GLY A 172 6.42 5.20 8.41
CA GLY A 172 5.40 5.19 7.36
C GLY A 172 5.77 4.18 6.26
N PHE A 173 4.78 3.45 5.75
CA PHE A 173 4.96 2.48 4.66
C PHE A 173 3.60 1.98 4.14
N ARG A 174 3.63 1.26 3.01
CA ARG A 174 2.49 0.51 2.46
C ARG A 174 2.83 -0.96 2.25
N VAL A 175 1.81 -1.80 2.29
CA VAL A 175 1.80 -3.20 1.84
C VAL A 175 0.65 -3.34 0.87
N GLU A 176 0.95 -3.58 -0.38
CA GLU A 176 0.00 -3.54 -1.47
C GLU A 176 0.29 -4.63 -2.51
N ASP A 177 -0.77 -5.27 -2.97
CA ASP A 177 -0.78 -6.25 -4.06
C ASP A 177 -2.10 -6.19 -4.85
N ASN A 178 -2.07 -6.63 -6.12
CA ASN A 178 -3.24 -6.76 -6.99
C ASN A 178 -3.93 -8.09 -6.84
#